data_33288a14c9c7fdca1acc75fab3b26392
#
_entry.id   33288a14c9c7fdca1acc75fab3b26392
#
_cell.length_a   1.000
_cell.length_b   1.000
_cell.length_c   1.000
_cell.angle_alpha   90.00
_cell.angle_beta   90.00
_cell.angle_gamma   90.00
#
_symmetry.space_group_name_H-M   'P 1'
#
loop_
_entity.id
_entity.type
_entity.pdbx_description
1 polymer ?
#
loop_
_entity_poly.entity_id
_entity_poly.type
_entity_poly.pdbx_seq_one_letter_code
_entity_poly.pdbx_strand_id
1 'polypeptide(L)'
;MLFDSFTLGGLKLSNRMVMAPMTRSRCVENNAPNALVAEHYAQRAGAGLIVTEGTSPSPNGLGYARIPGLYSPEQVAGWKLVADAVHAKGGKIFAQLMHTGRVSHALNMPAGAEVVGPTDVACPGDMYTDAKGPQPHSAPRAMNEADIAKTVEEFATASKNAVAAGLDGVELHGANGYLIEQFLNANVNTRTDGYGGSAEGRNRFAIEVAKACVAAVGKEKVGIRLSPHGAFNATGPFAGVDEQYVALAAELGKLGLAYVHIVDHSSMGAPPVSHELKQNIRK
;
A
#
# COMPACT_ATOMS: atom_id res chain seq x y z
N MET A 1 -10.66 9.76 24.47
CA MET A 1 -10.94 8.30 24.58
C MET A 1 -11.10 7.68 23.19
N LEU A 2 -11.26 6.36 23.08
CA LEU A 2 -11.36 5.67 21.77
C LEU A 2 -12.56 6.13 20.92
N PHE A 3 -13.66 6.44 21.56
CA PHE A 3 -14.91 6.87 20.91
C PHE A 3 -15.05 8.40 20.73
N ASP A 4 -14.05 9.17 21.15
CA ASP A 4 -14.05 10.62 20.93
C ASP A 4 -13.76 10.92 19.46
N SER A 5 -14.40 11.96 18.93
CA SER A 5 -14.08 12.46 17.58
C SER A 5 -12.62 12.90 17.49
N PHE A 6 -12.07 12.82 16.28
CA PHE A 6 -10.70 13.22 15.99
C PHE A 6 -10.63 13.93 14.63
N THR A 7 -9.73 14.88 14.50
CA THR A 7 -9.47 15.53 13.20
C THR A 7 -8.15 15.05 12.67
N LEU A 8 -8.18 14.39 11.50
CA LEU A 8 -7.04 13.87 10.77
C LEU A 8 -6.84 14.72 9.51
N GLY A 9 -5.78 15.54 9.43
CA GLY A 9 -5.50 16.36 8.26
C GLY A 9 -6.68 17.21 7.76
N GLY A 10 -7.56 17.66 8.64
CA GLY A 10 -8.80 18.39 8.29
C GLY A 10 -10.04 17.50 8.10
N LEU A 11 -9.88 16.17 8.00
CA LEU A 11 -10.97 15.21 7.94
C LEU A 11 -11.50 14.91 9.34
N LYS A 12 -12.79 15.19 9.59
CA LYS A 12 -13.42 14.90 10.88
C LYS A 12 -13.86 13.45 10.95
N LEU A 13 -13.27 12.70 11.88
CA LEU A 13 -13.59 11.31 12.19
C LEU A 13 -14.55 11.25 13.38
N SER A 14 -15.52 10.33 13.33
CA SER A 14 -16.51 10.12 14.39
C SER A 14 -15.92 9.51 15.67
N ASN A 15 -14.85 8.74 15.52
CA ASN A 15 -14.12 8.08 16.60
C ASN A 15 -12.68 7.78 16.15
N ARG A 16 -11.86 7.15 17.02
CA ARG A 16 -10.44 6.86 16.76
C ARG A 16 -10.19 5.40 16.32
N MET A 17 -11.24 4.65 16.00
CA MET A 17 -11.10 3.29 15.48
C MET A 17 -10.88 3.34 13.98
N VAL A 18 -9.87 2.61 13.51
CA VAL A 18 -9.57 2.48 12.08
C VAL A 18 -9.74 1.04 11.67
N MET A 19 -10.53 0.79 10.63
CA MET A 19 -10.58 -0.51 9.97
C MET A 19 -9.29 -0.71 9.18
N ALA A 20 -8.47 -1.68 9.59
CA ALA A 20 -7.24 -2.02 8.90
C ALA A 20 -7.52 -2.65 7.52
N PRO A 21 -6.61 -2.46 6.53
CA PRO A 21 -6.76 -3.03 5.20
C PRO A 21 -6.68 -4.55 5.20
N MET A 22 -7.60 -5.20 4.49
CA MET A 22 -7.69 -6.66 4.38
C MET A 22 -8.15 -7.06 2.99
N THR A 23 -7.32 -7.78 2.24
CA THR A 23 -7.64 -8.33 0.91
C THR A 23 -8.91 -9.17 0.95
N ARG A 24 -9.86 -8.88 0.04
CA ARG A 24 -11.16 -9.56 -0.05
C ARG A 24 -11.27 -10.49 -1.25
N SER A 25 -10.53 -10.23 -2.33
CA SER A 25 -10.55 -11.01 -3.57
C SER A 25 -11.95 -11.17 -4.17
N ARG A 26 -12.69 -10.06 -4.32
CA ARG A 26 -14.10 -10.05 -4.79
C ARG A 26 -14.31 -9.24 -6.07
N CYS A 27 -13.23 -8.66 -6.64
CA CYS A 27 -13.28 -7.89 -7.89
C CYS A 27 -13.03 -8.82 -9.08
N VAL A 28 -14.07 -9.59 -9.46
CA VAL A 28 -13.98 -10.67 -10.46
C VAL A 28 -13.95 -10.18 -11.91
N GLU A 29 -14.50 -9.00 -12.19
CA GLU A 29 -14.54 -8.41 -13.52
C GLU A 29 -13.60 -7.19 -13.59
N ASN A 30 -12.65 -7.21 -14.49
CA ASN A 30 -11.71 -6.11 -14.76
C ASN A 30 -11.02 -5.53 -13.50
N ASN A 31 -10.91 -6.31 -12.42
CA ASN A 31 -10.41 -5.84 -11.11
C ASN A 31 -11.18 -4.60 -10.59
N ALA A 32 -12.46 -4.47 -10.94
CA ALA A 32 -13.30 -3.37 -10.52
C ALA A 32 -14.14 -3.75 -9.30
N PRO A 33 -14.26 -2.87 -8.29
CA PRO A 33 -15.21 -3.04 -7.20
C PRO A 33 -16.66 -3.10 -7.70
N ASN A 34 -17.48 -3.92 -7.05
CA ASN A 34 -18.87 -4.16 -7.39
C ASN A 34 -19.80 -3.88 -6.18
N ALA A 35 -21.09 -4.14 -6.32
CA ALA A 35 -22.09 -3.91 -5.26
C ALA A 35 -21.77 -4.68 -3.96
N LEU A 36 -21.23 -5.91 -4.06
CA LEU A 36 -20.84 -6.70 -2.88
C LEU A 36 -19.68 -6.03 -2.12
N VAL A 37 -18.72 -5.44 -2.84
CA VAL A 37 -17.61 -4.68 -2.23
C VAL A 37 -18.15 -3.41 -1.56
N ALA A 38 -19.09 -2.70 -2.20
CA ALA A 38 -19.74 -1.53 -1.63
C ALA A 38 -20.51 -1.87 -0.34
N GLU A 39 -21.27 -2.96 -0.34
CA GLU A 39 -21.97 -3.44 0.85
C GLU A 39 -21.00 -3.77 1.99
N HIS A 40 -19.91 -4.49 1.67
CA HIS A 40 -18.88 -4.86 2.65
C HIS A 40 -18.34 -3.64 3.41
N TYR A 41 -17.99 -2.57 2.71
CA TYR A 41 -17.45 -1.36 3.35
C TYR A 41 -18.55 -0.54 4.02
N ALA A 42 -19.75 -0.44 3.44
CA ALA A 42 -20.87 0.26 4.03
C ALA A 42 -21.32 -0.34 5.38
N GLN A 43 -21.22 -1.66 5.57
CA GLN A 43 -21.47 -2.33 6.85
C GLN A 43 -20.48 -1.91 7.96
N ARG A 44 -19.34 -1.33 7.59
CA ARG A 44 -18.25 -0.95 8.49
C ARG A 44 -18.08 0.56 8.63
N ALA A 45 -19.01 1.34 8.09
CA ALA A 45 -18.98 2.80 8.11
C ALA A 45 -19.04 3.43 9.53
N GLY A 46 -19.31 2.62 10.57
CA GLY A 46 -19.20 3.05 11.97
C GLY A 46 -17.76 3.22 12.48
N ALA A 47 -16.74 2.72 11.77
CA ALA A 47 -15.35 3.03 12.06
C ALA A 47 -15.07 4.52 11.79
N GLY A 48 -14.18 5.14 12.58
CA GLY A 48 -13.75 6.51 12.34
C GLY A 48 -13.12 6.71 10.97
N LEU A 49 -12.32 5.72 10.54
CA LEU A 49 -11.76 5.64 9.19
C LEU A 49 -11.76 4.19 8.71
N ILE A 50 -12.08 3.97 7.46
CA ILE A 50 -11.86 2.71 6.77
C ILE A 50 -10.64 2.86 5.87
N VAL A 51 -9.68 1.93 5.96
CA VAL A 51 -8.66 1.75 4.91
C VAL A 51 -9.03 0.52 4.11
N THR A 52 -9.15 0.67 2.79
CA THR A 52 -9.60 -0.43 1.91
C THR A 52 -8.59 -1.57 1.84
N GLU A 53 -9.00 -2.68 1.27
CA GLU A 53 -8.08 -3.71 0.78
C GLU A 53 -7.02 -3.13 -0.16
N GLY A 54 -5.89 -3.81 -0.26
CA GLY A 54 -4.82 -3.45 -1.20
C GLY A 54 -5.36 -3.33 -2.63
N THR A 55 -5.19 -2.13 -3.20
CA THR A 55 -5.72 -1.72 -4.50
C THR A 55 -4.58 -1.37 -5.43
N SER A 56 -4.50 -2.01 -6.59
CA SER A 56 -3.37 -1.84 -7.48
C SER A 56 -3.38 -0.48 -8.18
N PRO A 57 -2.23 0.25 -8.20
CA PRO A 57 -2.10 1.51 -8.92
C PRO A 57 -1.94 1.32 -10.45
N SER A 58 -1.63 0.10 -10.90
CA SER A 58 -1.36 -0.20 -12.32
C SER A 58 -1.55 -1.69 -12.63
N PRO A 59 -1.60 -2.08 -13.92
CA PRO A 59 -1.62 -3.50 -14.30
C PRO A 59 -0.47 -4.32 -13.69
N ASN A 60 0.74 -3.76 -13.62
CA ASN A 60 1.93 -4.42 -13.06
C ASN A 60 1.87 -4.57 -11.52
N GLY A 61 1.02 -3.79 -10.87
CA GLY A 61 0.84 -3.87 -9.42
C GLY A 61 -0.11 -4.97 -8.96
N LEU A 62 -0.81 -5.63 -9.87
CA LEU A 62 -1.65 -6.79 -9.57
C LEU A 62 -0.77 -8.01 -9.27
N GLY A 63 -1.21 -8.83 -8.31
CA GLY A 63 -0.47 -10.06 -7.97
C GLY A 63 -1.39 -11.14 -7.41
N TYR A 64 -2.34 -10.75 -6.59
CA TYR A 64 -3.37 -11.66 -6.07
C TYR A 64 -4.56 -11.74 -7.03
N ALA A 65 -5.20 -12.91 -7.07
CA ALA A 65 -6.42 -13.08 -7.82
C ALA A 65 -7.54 -12.15 -7.31
N ARG A 66 -8.23 -11.48 -8.23
CA ARG A 66 -9.45 -10.72 -7.98
C ARG A 66 -9.30 -9.56 -6.99
N ILE A 67 -8.10 -8.99 -6.84
CA ILE A 67 -7.93 -7.74 -6.10
C ILE A 67 -8.36 -6.55 -6.96
N PRO A 68 -8.78 -5.44 -6.35
CA PRO A 68 -9.16 -4.25 -7.11
C PRO A 68 -7.95 -3.51 -7.69
N GLY A 69 -8.19 -2.80 -8.78
CA GLY A 69 -7.30 -1.77 -9.31
C GLY A 69 -7.90 -0.36 -9.16
N LEU A 70 -7.10 0.64 -9.52
CA LEU A 70 -7.51 2.05 -9.52
C LEU A 70 -6.84 2.83 -10.66
N TYR A 71 -6.71 2.20 -11.84
CA TYR A 71 -6.04 2.71 -13.02
C TYR A 71 -6.90 2.72 -14.28
N SER A 72 -8.15 2.22 -14.21
CA SER A 72 -9.09 2.25 -15.34
C SER A 72 -10.38 2.99 -14.98
N PRO A 73 -11.13 3.52 -15.98
CA PRO A 73 -12.42 4.18 -15.76
C PRO A 73 -13.44 3.27 -15.05
N GLU A 74 -13.48 1.98 -15.36
CA GLU A 74 -14.38 1.00 -14.75
C GLU A 74 -14.07 0.81 -13.26
N GLN A 75 -12.77 0.78 -12.92
CA GLN A 75 -12.32 0.67 -11.52
C GLN A 75 -12.67 1.93 -10.73
N VAL A 76 -12.49 3.11 -11.32
CA VAL A 76 -12.90 4.39 -10.72
C VAL A 76 -14.41 4.42 -10.48
N ALA A 77 -15.22 3.98 -11.44
CA ALA A 77 -16.67 3.89 -11.28
C ALA A 77 -17.07 2.89 -10.18
N GLY A 78 -16.38 1.74 -10.09
CA GLY A 78 -16.57 0.78 -9.02
C GLY A 78 -16.22 1.34 -7.63
N TRP A 79 -15.11 2.05 -7.50
CA TRP A 79 -14.76 2.72 -6.25
C TRP A 79 -15.71 3.86 -5.88
N LYS A 80 -16.31 4.54 -6.88
CA LYS A 80 -17.37 5.52 -6.62
C LYS A 80 -18.58 4.90 -5.94
N LEU A 81 -19.04 3.70 -6.37
CA LEU A 81 -20.13 2.99 -5.69
C LEU A 81 -19.78 2.71 -4.21
N VAL A 82 -18.52 2.34 -3.94
CA VAL A 82 -18.04 2.08 -2.58
C VAL A 82 -18.04 3.36 -1.74
N ALA A 83 -17.47 4.46 -2.27
CA ALA A 83 -17.40 5.73 -1.58
C ALA A 83 -18.79 6.27 -1.25
N ASP A 84 -19.72 6.28 -2.24
CA ASP A 84 -21.09 6.72 -2.05
C ASP A 84 -21.81 5.90 -0.96
N ALA A 85 -21.64 4.58 -0.96
CA ALA A 85 -22.28 3.69 0.02
C ALA A 85 -21.75 3.89 1.47
N VAL A 86 -20.45 4.17 1.63
CA VAL A 86 -19.84 4.48 2.93
C VAL A 86 -20.25 5.87 3.41
N HIS A 87 -20.20 6.87 2.52
CA HIS A 87 -20.58 8.25 2.83
C HIS A 87 -22.05 8.40 3.17
N ALA A 88 -22.94 7.63 2.52
CA ALA A 88 -24.37 7.60 2.85
C ALA A 88 -24.65 7.19 4.31
N LYS A 89 -23.71 6.50 4.94
CA LYS A 89 -23.73 6.12 6.36
C LYS A 89 -22.85 7.00 7.26
N GLY A 90 -22.31 8.12 6.72
CA GLY A 90 -21.46 9.06 7.46
C GLY A 90 -20.01 8.59 7.69
N GLY A 91 -19.60 7.45 7.11
CA GLY A 91 -18.25 6.90 7.22
C GLY A 91 -17.21 7.68 6.42
N LYS A 92 -15.93 7.39 6.67
CA LYS A 92 -14.77 7.92 5.96
C LYS A 92 -13.91 6.77 5.45
N ILE A 93 -13.37 6.92 4.21
CA ILE A 93 -12.71 5.81 3.54
C ILE A 93 -11.51 6.28 2.70
N PHE A 94 -10.35 5.66 2.93
CA PHE A 94 -9.11 5.82 2.16
C PHE A 94 -8.84 4.56 1.33
N ALA A 95 -8.38 4.70 0.09
CA ALA A 95 -7.88 3.58 -0.69
C ALA A 95 -6.46 3.22 -0.24
N GLN A 96 -6.18 1.94 0.06
CA GLN A 96 -4.80 1.50 0.21
C GLN A 96 -4.21 1.18 -1.17
N LEU A 97 -3.24 1.98 -1.63
CA LEU A 97 -2.54 1.75 -2.90
C LEU A 97 -1.42 0.72 -2.68
N MET A 98 -1.56 -0.43 -3.33
CA MET A 98 -0.67 -1.58 -3.18
C MET A 98 -0.17 -2.07 -4.54
N HIS A 99 1.11 -1.91 -4.80
CA HIS A 99 1.80 -2.62 -5.88
C HIS A 99 2.51 -3.84 -5.30
N THR A 100 2.11 -5.05 -5.70
CA THR A 100 2.59 -6.29 -5.06
C THR A 100 4.07 -6.58 -5.32
N GLY A 101 4.65 -6.00 -6.38
CA GLY A 101 6.04 -6.26 -6.73
C GLY A 101 6.27 -7.75 -7.04
N ARG A 102 7.32 -8.34 -6.48
CA ARG A 102 7.67 -9.76 -6.66
C ARG A 102 6.68 -10.74 -6.00
N VAL A 103 5.75 -10.25 -5.16
CA VAL A 103 4.69 -11.08 -4.55
C VAL A 103 3.54 -11.20 -5.55
N SER A 104 3.78 -11.89 -6.64
CA SER A 104 2.88 -11.91 -7.79
C SER A 104 2.99 -13.20 -8.61
N HIS A 105 1.94 -13.44 -9.41
CA HIS A 105 1.97 -14.47 -10.45
C HIS A 105 1.34 -13.94 -11.74
N ALA A 106 1.97 -14.19 -12.88
CA ALA A 106 1.54 -13.71 -14.19
C ALA A 106 0.11 -14.13 -14.57
N LEU A 107 -0.39 -15.27 -14.07
CA LEU A 107 -1.76 -15.73 -14.31
C LEU A 107 -2.83 -14.88 -13.61
N ASN A 108 -2.45 -14.02 -12.66
CA ASN A 108 -3.37 -13.11 -11.97
C ASN A 108 -3.33 -11.69 -12.55
N MET A 109 -2.56 -11.49 -13.61
CA MET A 109 -2.34 -10.19 -14.24
C MET A 109 -2.98 -10.13 -15.63
N PRO A 110 -3.39 -8.96 -16.11
CA PRO A 110 -3.88 -8.82 -17.48
C PRO A 110 -2.76 -9.03 -18.52
N ALA A 111 -3.15 -9.33 -19.74
CA ALA A 111 -2.19 -9.50 -20.85
C ALA A 111 -1.31 -8.26 -21.02
N GLY A 112 -0.02 -8.47 -21.18
CA GLY A 112 0.98 -7.40 -21.35
C GLY A 112 1.49 -6.81 -20.03
N ALA A 113 0.95 -7.20 -18.88
CA ALA A 113 1.52 -6.84 -17.59
C ALA A 113 2.70 -7.73 -17.21
N GLU A 114 3.65 -7.18 -16.48
CA GLU A 114 4.88 -7.85 -16.05
C GLU A 114 5.00 -7.86 -14.53
N VAL A 115 5.49 -8.98 -13.99
CA VAL A 115 5.94 -9.02 -12.60
C VAL A 115 7.28 -8.29 -12.51
N VAL A 116 7.34 -7.25 -11.69
CA VAL A 116 8.52 -6.41 -11.52
C VAL A 116 8.89 -6.28 -10.03
N GLY A 117 10.14 -6.00 -9.75
CA GLY A 117 10.63 -5.81 -8.38
C GLY A 117 11.94 -5.02 -8.35
N PRO A 118 12.48 -4.71 -7.17
CA PRO A 118 13.79 -4.05 -7.08
C PRO A 118 14.90 -4.92 -7.68
N THR A 119 14.74 -6.23 -7.66
CA THR A 119 15.68 -7.23 -8.21
C THR A 119 14.89 -8.29 -8.98
N ASP A 120 15.59 -9.23 -9.62
CA ASP A 120 15.03 -10.37 -10.36
C ASP A 120 14.80 -11.63 -9.49
N VAL A 121 14.95 -11.49 -8.16
CA VAL A 121 14.79 -12.61 -7.23
C VAL A 121 13.32 -12.82 -6.89
N ALA A 122 12.78 -13.99 -7.25
CA ALA A 122 11.40 -14.37 -6.94
C ALA A 122 11.12 -14.40 -5.42
N CYS A 123 9.90 -14.09 -5.05
CA CYS A 123 9.45 -14.34 -3.68
C CYS A 123 9.34 -15.86 -3.45
N PRO A 124 9.88 -16.41 -2.35
CA PRO A 124 9.67 -17.83 -2.04
C PRO A 124 8.21 -18.11 -1.66
N GLY A 125 7.78 -19.38 -1.86
CA GLY A 125 6.41 -19.82 -1.61
C GLY A 125 5.49 -19.66 -2.82
N ASP A 126 4.19 -19.84 -2.60
CA ASP A 126 3.20 -19.95 -3.65
C ASP A 126 2.20 -18.78 -3.64
N MET A 127 1.75 -18.40 -4.84
CA MET A 127 0.64 -17.50 -5.09
C MET A 127 -0.56 -18.31 -5.58
N TYR A 128 -1.73 -18.08 -4.99
CA TYR A 128 -2.96 -18.67 -5.51
C TYR A 128 -3.36 -17.99 -6.82
N THR A 129 -3.68 -18.82 -7.83
CA THR A 129 -4.19 -18.36 -9.12
C THR A 129 -5.55 -19.00 -9.42
N ASP A 130 -6.48 -18.24 -10.00
CA ASP A 130 -7.79 -18.77 -10.39
C ASP A 130 -7.68 -19.85 -11.48
N ALA A 131 -6.66 -19.74 -12.34
CA ALA A 131 -6.48 -20.66 -13.46
C ALA A 131 -5.90 -22.02 -13.08
N LYS A 132 -5.01 -22.07 -12.06
CA LYS A 132 -4.23 -23.29 -11.73
C LYS A 132 -4.08 -23.57 -10.23
N GLY A 133 -4.81 -22.83 -9.35
CA GLY A 133 -4.60 -22.93 -7.91
C GLY A 133 -3.23 -22.37 -7.47
N PRO A 134 -2.64 -22.91 -6.37
CA PRO A 134 -1.33 -22.48 -5.90
C PRO A 134 -0.24 -22.73 -6.96
N GLN A 135 0.57 -21.71 -7.22
CA GLN A 135 1.70 -21.75 -8.13
C GLN A 135 2.88 -21.01 -7.50
N PRO A 136 4.14 -21.43 -7.71
CA PRO A 136 5.30 -20.66 -7.29
C PRO A 136 5.21 -19.22 -7.80
N HIS A 137 5.63 -18.24 -6.98
CA HIS A 137 5.66 -16.86 -7.44
C HIS A 137 6.45 -16.71 -8.75
N SER A 138 5.95 -15.92 -9.69
CA SER A 138 6.69 -15.63 -10.93
C SER A 138 7.95 -14.83 -10.62
N ALA A 139 9.06 -15.18 -11.28
CA ALA A 139 10.28 -14.40 -11.19
C ALA A 139 10.04 -12.97 -11.70
N PRO A 140 10.36 -11.93 -10.92
CA PRO A 140 10.22 -10.56 -11.37
C PRO A 140 11.34 -10.17 -12.33
N ARG A 141 11.06 -9.22 -13.22
CA ARG A 141 12.10 -8.47 -13.89
C ARG A 141 12.58 -7.34 -12.96
N ALA A 142 13.89 -7.18 -12.82
CA ALA A 142 14.45 -6.05 -12.08
C ALA A 142 14.07 -4.72 -12.76
N MET A 143 13.53 -3.78 -11.99
CA MET A 143 13.14 -2.45 -12.46
C MET A 143 14.38 -1.62 -12.80
N ASN A 144 14.39 -0.98 -13.95
CA ASN A 144 15.33 0.09 -14.27
C ASN A 144 14.79 1.45 -13.78
N GLU A 145 15.56 2.53 -13.93
CA GLU A 145 15.16 3.87 -13.49
C GLU A 145 13.89 4.38 -14.18
N ALA A 146 13.68 4.03 -15.45
CA ALA A 146 12.47 4.40 -16.18
C ALA A 146 11.23 3.67 -15.65
N ASP A 147 11.36 2.39 -15.29
CA ASP A 147 10.30 1.62 -14.64
C ASP A 147 9.93 2.24 -13.28
N ILE A 148 10.95 2.62 -12.49
CA ILE A 148 10.76 3.27 -11.19
C ILE A 148 10.01 4.59 -11.35
N ALA A 149 10.47 5.47 -12.25
CA ALA A 149 9.83 6.75 -12.51
C ALA A 149 8.37 6.57 -12.97
N LYS A 150 8.10 5.62 -13.88
CA LYS A 150 6.76 5.28 -14.34
C LYS A 150 5.88 4.79 -13.18
N THR A 151 6.41 3.92 -12.32
CA THR A 151 5.64 3.40 -11.17
C THR A 151 5.30 4.52 -10.17
N VAL A 152 6.21 5.46 -9.92
CA VAL A 152 5.92 6.67 -9.11
C VAL A 152 4.75 7.47 -9.70
N GLU A 153 4.72 7.66 -11.02
CA GLU A 153 3.62 8.34 -11.71
C GLU A 153 2.30 7.55 -11.65
N GLU A 154 2.36 6.21 -11.72
CA GLU A 154 1.20 5.32 -11.58
C GLU A 154 0.56 5.47 -10.18
N PHE A 155 1.35 5.53 -9.10
CA PHE A 155 0.83 5.83 -7.75
C PHE A 155 0.18 7.22 -7.67
N ALA A 156 0.78 8.24 -8.26
CA ALA A 156 0.21 9.60 -8.30
C ALA A 156 -1.11 9.62 -9.08
N THR A 157 -1.17 8.93 -10.21
CA THR A 157 -2.38 8.81 -11.04
C THR A 157 -3.49 8.05 -10.30
N ALA A 158 -3.16 6.93 -9.64
CA ALA A 158 -4.12 6.18 -8.83
C ALA A 158 -4.65 7.01 -7.64
N SER A 159 -3.81 7.89 -7.06
CA SER A 159 -4.24 8.83 -6.02
C SER A 159 -5.26 9.84 -6.54
N LYS A 160 -5.05 10.40 -7.75
CA LYS A 160 -6.04 11.27 -8.41
C LYS A 160 -7.34 10.53 -8.68
N ASN A 161 -7.25 9.29 -9.17
CA ASN A 161 -8.40 8.43 -9.44
C ASN A 161 -9.19 8.11 -8.15
N ALA A 162 -8.50 7.89 -7.01
CA ALA A 162 -9.14 7.70 -5.72
C ALA A 162 -10.01 8.91 -5.34
N VAL A 163 -9.46 10.11 -5.43
CA VAL A 163 -10.19 11.36 -5.13
C VAL A 163 -11.33 11.59 -6.15
N ALA A 164 -11.11 11.29 -7.44
CA ALA A 164 -12.15 11.39 -8.46
C ALA A 164 -13.31 10.39 -8.23
N ALA A 165 -13.02 9.22 -7.67
CA ALA A 165 -14.02 8.26 -7.24
C ALA A 165 -14.77 8.68 -5.96
N GLY A 166 -14.38 9.77 -5.30
CA GLY A 166 -15.00 10.26 -4.09
C GLY A 166 -14.41 9.71 -2.79
N LEU A 167 -13.32 8.94 -2.84
CA LEU A 167 -12.63 8.49 -1.63
C LEU A 167 -11.98 9.68 -0.90
N ASP A 168 -11.94 9.64 0.43
CA ASP A 168 -11.44 10.76 1.26
C ASP A 168 -9.91 10.93 1.17
N GLY A 169 -9.17 9.90 0.73
CA GLY A 169 -7.72 9.91 0.56
C GLY A 169 -7.14 8.55 0.21
N VAL A 170 -5.82 8.43 0.33
CA VAL A 170 -5.07 7.20 0.04
C VAL A 170 -4.09 6.85 1.15
N GLU A 171 -3.85 5.55 1.34
CA GLU A 171 -2.75 5.03 2.15
C GLU A 171 -1.75 4.30 1.24
N LEU A 172 -0.49 4.72 1.25
CA LEU A 172 0.58 4.04 0.53
C LEU A 172 0.97 2.76 1.28
N HIS A 173 0.94 1.61 0.60
CA HIS A 173 1.31 0.35 1.24
C HIS A 173 2.82 0.13 1.22
N GLY A 174 3.52 0.68 2.20
CA GLY A 174 4.95 0.51 2.43
C GLY A 174 5.30 -0.57 3.45
N ALA A 175 4.48 -1.64 3.51
CA ALA A 175 4.57 -2.69 4.51
C ALA A 175 4.37 -4.08 3.87
N ASN A 176 4.46 -5.15 4.69
CA ASN A 176 4.10 -6.53 4.38
C ASN A 176 4.84 -7.14 3.18
N GLY A 177 6.03 -6.65 2.83
CA GLY A 177 6.85 -7.20 1.76
C GLY A 177 6.37 -6.89 0.34
N TYR A 178 5.50 -5.86 0.16
CA TYR A 178 5.12 -5.38 -1.17
C TYR A 178 6.12 -4.37 -1.73
N LEU A 179 5.91 -3.87 -2.93
CA LEU A 179 6.93 -3.18 -3.71
C LEU A 179 7.68 -2.09 -2.94
N ILE A 180 6.98 -1.21 -2.24
CA ILE A 180 7.64 -0.13 -1.48
C ILE A 180 8.55 -0.73 -0.40
N GLU A 181 8.07 -1.73 0.38
CA GLU A 181 8.92 -2.38 1.37
C GLU A 181 10.00 -3.25 0.74
N GLN A 182 9.79 -3.81 -0.45
CA GLN A 182 10.85 -4.51 -1.18
C GLN A 182 12.04 -3.59 -1.49
N PHE A 183 11.80 -2.31 -1.77
CA PHE A 183 12.87 -1.32 -1.89
C PHE A 183 13.49 -0.95 -0.52
N LEU A 184 12.70 -0.85 0.54
CA LEU A 184 13.18 -0.50 1.88
C LEU A 184 14.02 -1.61 2.53
N ASN A 185 13.72 -2.88 2.26
CA ASN A 185 14.27 -4.01 2.99
C ASN A 185 15.62 -4.48 2.42
N ALA A 186 16.68 -4.41 3.22
CA ALA A 186 18.03 -4.78 2.80
C ALA A 186 18.19 -6.26 2.44
N ASN A 187 17.33 -7.17 2.94
CA ASN A 187 17.37 -8.59 2.60
C ASN A 187 16.78 -8.84 1.19
N VAL A 188 16.00 -7.91 0.65
CA VAL A 188 15.33 -8.02 -0.65
C VAL A 188 15.99 -7.10 -1.68
N ASN A 189 16.31 -5.87 -1.30
CA ASN A 189 16.91 -4.88 -2.16
C ASN A 189 18.43 -5.00 -2.16
N THR A 190 18.97 -5.74 -3.12
CA THR A 190 20.42 -5.92 -3.33
C THR A 190 20.97 -4.99 -4.42
N ARG A 191 20.23 -3.92 -4.79
CA ARG A 191 20.66 -2.95 -5.80
C ARG A 191 21.90 -2.18 -5.36
N THR A 192 22.72 -1.81 -6.33
CA THR A 192 23.94 -1.03 -6.13
C THR A 192 23.87 0.37 -6.75
N ASP A 193 22.71 0.73 -7.30
CA ASP A 193 22.43 2.07 -7.85
C ASP A 193 21.81 3.00 -6.78
N GLY A 194 21.33 4.18 -7.20
CA GLY A 194 20.73 5.18 -6.32
C GLY A 194 19.45 4.76 -5.57
N TYR A 195 18.95 3.54 -5.80
CA TYR A 195 17.77 2.99 -5.14
C TYR A 195 18.09 1.80 -4.21
N GLY A 196 19.36 1.57 -3.88
CA GLY A 196 19.82 0.48 -3.01
C GLY A 196 21.09 0.83 -2.25
N GLY A 197 21.77 -0.21 -1.74
CA GLY A 197 23.05 -0.08 -1.02
C GLY A 197 22.94 0.56 0.37
N SER A 198 22.69 1.86 0.45
CA SER A 198 22.55 2.59 1.72
C SER A 198 21.09 2.69 2.21
N ALA A 199 20.89 3.06 3.47
CA ALA A 199 19.55 3.37 4.00
C ALA A 199 18.85 4.49 3.19
N GLU A 200 19.60 5.52 2.81
CA GLU A 200 19.12 6.62 1.97
C GLU A 200 18.66 6.12 0.60
N GLY A 201 19.48 5.29 -0.07
CA GLY A 201 19.11 4.71 -1.38
C GLY A 201 17.87 3.82 -1.28
N ARG A 202 17.78 2.97 -0.25
CA ARG A 202 16.59 2.14 -0.04
C ARG A 202 15.33 2.95 0.28
N ASN A 203 15.44 4.07 0.99
CA ASN A 203 14.31 4.94 1.32
C ASN A 203 13.80 5.77 0.13
N ARG A 204 14.64 5.97 -0.87
CA ARG A 204 14.40 6.90 -1.99
C ARG A 204 13.08 6.63 -2.71
N PHE A 205 12.80 5.40 -3.08
CA PHE A 205 11.56 5.05 -3.79
C PHE A 205 10.30 5.39 -2.97
N ALA A 206 10.28 5.05 -1.68
CA ALA A 206 9.14 5.37 -0.80
C ALA A 206 8.91 6.89 -0.70
N ILE A 207 9.99 7.67 -0.61
CA ILE A 207 9.94 9.14 -0.53
C ILE A 207 9.43 9.73 -1.85
N GLU A 208 9.91 9.25 -3.00
CA GLU A 208 9.48 9.73 -4.32
C GLU A 208 8.00 9.42 -4.58
N VAL A 209 7.52 8.22 -4.24
CA VAL A 209 6.09 7.86 -4.30
C VAL A 209 5.26 8.79 -3.41
N ALA A 210 5.67 9.01 -2.15
CA ALA A 210 4.95 9.88 -1.23
C ALA A 210 4.90 11.33 -1.75
N LYS A 211 6.02 11.88 -2.24
CA LYS A 211 6.10 13.22 -2.86
C LYS A 211 5.14 13.36 -4.03
N ALA A 212 5.13 12.39 -4.94
CA ALA A 212 4.28 12.41 -6.12
C ALA A 212 2.79 12.36 -5.76
N CYS A 213 2.41 11.50 -4.79
CA CYS A 213 1.03 11.41 -4.32
C CYS A 213 0.59 12.70 -3.59
N VAL A 214 1.44 13.28 -2.73
CA VAL A 214 1.18 14.56 -2.07
C VAL A 214 1.00 15.68 -3.09
N ALA A 215 1.85 15.75 -4.11
CA ALA A 215 1.71 16.73 -5.18
C ALA A 215 0.41 16.53 -5.99
N ALA A 216 -0.06 15.28 -6.11
CA ALA A 216 -1.26 14.94 -6.88
C ALA A 216 -2.57 15.29 -6.17
N VAL A 217 -2.68 15.09 -4.83
CA VAL A 217 -3.97 15.15 -4.11
C VAL A 217 -3.95 15.97 -2.82
N GLY A 218 -2.80 16.50 -2.41
CA GLY A 218 -2.61 17.24 -1.15
C GLY A 218 -2.19 16.32 -0.01
N LYS A 219 -1.36 16.86 0.88
CA LYS A 219 -0.73 16.12 1.99
C LYS A 219 -1.73 15.55 2.99
N GLU A 220 -2.84 16.25 3.19
CA GLU A 220 -3.91 15.86 4.13
C GLU A 220 -4.64 14.57 3.71
N LYS A 221 -4.47 14.16 2.45
CA LYS A 221 -5.13 13.00 1.85
C LYS A 221 -4.19 11.81 1.64
N VAL A 222 -2.94 11.88 2.11
CA VAL A 222 -1.95 10.82 1.91
C VAL A 222 -1.45 10.32 3.25
N GLY A 223 -1.69 9.05 3.54
CA GLY A 223 -1.05 8.31 4.63
C GLY A 223 -0.08 7.26 4.08
N ILE A 224 0.72 6.68 4.96
CA ILE A 224 1.60 5.56 4.62
C ILE A 224 1.55 4.48 5.69
N ARG A 225 1.56 3.20 5.27
CA ARG A 225 1.67 2.04 6.15
C ARG A 225 3.08 1.48 6.07
N LEU A 226 3.71 1.24 7.23
CA LEU A 226 5.08 0.73 7.37
C LEU A 226 5.10 -0.47 8.30
N SER A 227 6.02 -1.43 8.09
CA SER A 227 6.21 -2.60 8.95
C SER A 227 7.68 -2.79 9.35
N PRO A 228 8.23 -1.90 10.21
CA PRO A 228 9.55 -2.16 10.79
C PRO A 228 9.58 -3.54 11.43
N HIS A 229 10.63 -4.31 11.22
CA HIS A 229 10.77 -5.71 11.66
C HIS A 229 9.75 -6.71 11.05
N GLY A 230 8.99 -6.30 10.02
CA GLY A 230 8.07 -7.21 9.33
C GLY A 230 8.79 -8.41 8.74
N ALA A 231 8.18 -9.61 8.86
CA ALA A 231 8.73 -10.86 8.31
C ALA A 231 7.80 -11.48 7.24
N PHE A 232 6.89 -10.70 6.68
CA PHE A 232 5.94 -11.15 5.68
C PHE A 232 6.58 -11.17 4.28
N ASN A 233 6.20 -12.13 3.42
CA ASN A 233 6.66 -12.23 2.04
C ASN A 233 8.20 -12.24 1.90
N ALA A 234 8.86 -12.99 2.80
CA ALA A 234 10.31 -13.14 2.84
C ALA A 234 11.08 -11.83 2.93
N THR A 235 10.53 -10.86 3.65
CA THR A 235 11.26 -9.75 4.26
C THR A 235 11.78 -10.20 5.63
N GLY A 236 12.27 -9.30 6.45
CA GLY A 236 12.75 -9.60 7.80
C GLY A 236 13.61 -8.48 8.33
N PRO A 237 13.94 -8.51 9.61
CA PRO A 237 14.83 -7.53 10.21
C PRO A 237 16.23 -7.59 9.58
N PHE A 238 16.89 -6.46 9.51
CA PHE A 238 18.25 -6.27 8.99
C PHE A 238 19.00 -5.25 9.83
N ALA A 239 20.32 -5.22 9.71
CA ALA A 239 21.14 -4.27 10.46
C ALA A 239 20.79 -2.82 10.13
N GLY A 240 20.54 -1.99 11.15
CA GLY A 240 20.19 -0.58 10.99
C GLY A 240 18.73 -0.34 10.59
N VAL A 241 17.83 -1.31 10.77
CA VAL A 241 16.41 -1.16 10.41
C VAL A 241 15.75 -0.02 11.17
N ASP A 242 15.98 0.13 12.45
CA ASP A 242 15.37 1.17 13.27
C ASP A 242 15.79 2.56 12.81
N GLU A 243 17.08 2.76 12.62
CA GLU A 243 17.67 4.02 12.15
C GLU A 243 17.15 4.37 10.75
N GLN A 244 17.03 3.37 9.86
CA GLN A 244 16.50 3.59 8.53
C GLN A 244 15.02 4.03 8.55
N TYR A 245 14.18 3.39 9.36
CA TYR A 245 12.75 3.78 9.44
C TYR A 245 12.56 5.12 10.14
N VAL A 246 13.40 5.48 11.12
CA VAL A 246 13.41 6.83 11.72
C VAL A 246 13.82 7.89 10.68
N ALA A 247 14.88 7.62 9.89
CA ALA A 247 15.28 8.53 8.81
C ALA A 247 14.20 8.66 7.72
N LEU A 248 13.53 7.56 7.36
CA LEU A 248 12.40 7.59 6.44
C LEU A 248 11.25 8.45 7.00
N ALA A 249 10.89 8.24 8.28
CA ALA A 249 9.83 9.00 8.93
C ALA A 249 10.12 10.51 8.97
N ALA A 250 11.38 10.89 9.23
CA ALA A 250 11.80 12.29 9.20
C ALA A 250 11.64 12.93 7.81
N GLU A 251 11.96 12.22 6.72
CA GLU A 251 11.72 12.71 5.35
C GLU A 251 10.24 12.79 5.00
N LEU A 252 9.44 11.80 5.41
CA LEU A 252 7.98 11.80 5.23
C LEU A 252 7.30 12.90 6.06
N GLY A 253 7.83 13.19 7.25
CA GLY A 253 7.37 14.28 8.11
C GLY A 253 7.50 15.65 7.45
N LYS A 254 8.56 15.90 6.66
CA LYS A 254 8.73 17.13 5.88
C LYS A 254 7.63 17.32 4.81
N LEU A 255 7.04 16.22 4.34
CA LEU A 255 5.91 16.25 3.39
C LEU A 255 4.58 16.56 4.08
N GLY A 256 4.49 16.37 5.39
CA GLY A 256 3.29 16.62 6.20
C GLY A 256 2.16 15.63 5.92
N LEU A 257 2.47 14.35 5.74
CA LEU A 257 1.46 13.30 5.51
C LEU A 257 0.39 13.29 6.59
N ALA A 258 -0.83 12.84 6.24
CA ALA A 258 -1.95 12.75 7.17
C ALA A 258 -1.65 11.83 8.37
N TYR A 259 -0.96 10.71 8.14
CA TYR A 259 -0.55 9.76 9.18
C TYR A 259 0.53 8.79 8.73
N VAL A 260 1.17 8.16 9.71
CA VAL A 260 1.95 6.92 9.55
C VAL A 260 1.22 5.80 10.30
N HIS A 261 0.97 4.68 9.62
CA HIS A 261 0.35 3.48 10.16
C HIS A 261 1.42 2.40 10.36
N ILE A 262 1.67 1.98 11.59
CA ILE A 262 2.66 0.94 11.90
C ILE A 262 1.96 -0.42 12.01
N VAL A 263 2.48 -1.40 11.26
CA VAL A 263 2.12 -2.82 11.43
C VAL A 263 3.13 -3.47 12.35
N ASP A 264 2.65 -4.10 13.39
CA ASP A 264 3.44 -4.88 14.35
C ASP A 264 3.13 -6.37 14.15
N HIS A 265 4.07 -7.13 13.61
CA HIS A 265 3.92 -8.56 13.33
C HIS A 265 4.36 -9.46 14.50
N SER A 266 4.49 -8.94 15.71
CA SER A 266 4.93 -9.73 16.88
C SER A 266 4.02 -10.92 17.16
N SER A 267 2.72 -10.79 16.94
CA SER A 267 1.78 -11.92 17.04
C SER A 267 2.01 -13.02 15.99
N MET A 268 2.79 -12.76 14.96
CA MET A 268 3.18 -13.70 13.89
C MET A 268 4.63 -14.18 14.03
N GLY A 269 5.26 -13.93 15.18
CA GLY A 269 6.62 -14.37 15.49
C GLY A 269 7.74 -13.42 15.05
N ALA A 270 7.42 -12.25 14.49
CA ALA A 270 8.42 -11.21 14.22
C ALA A 270 8.83 -10.48 15.51
N PRO A 271 10.01 -9.86 15.57
CA PRO A 271 10.36 -8.98 16.68
C PRO A 271 9.34 -7.84 16.81
N PRO A 272 8.93 -7.49 18.05
CA PRO A 272 7.97 -6.41 18.24
C PRO A 272 8.57 -5.06 17.86
N VAL A 273 7.75 -4.19 17.29
CA VAL A 273 8.14 -2.78 17.09
C VAL A 273 8.15 -2.11 18.46
N SER A 274 9.33 -1.72 18.94
CA SER A 274 9.49 -1.18 20.28
C SER A 274 8.71 0.14 20.49
N HIS A 275 8.38 0.43 21.76
CA HIS A 275 7.75 1.71 22.09
C HIS A 275 8.66 2.89 21.69
N GLU A 276 9.96 2.74 21.91
CA GLU A 276 10.96 3.75 21.56
C GLU A 276 10.97 4.03 20.06
N LEU A 277 11.02 2.99 19.21
CA LEU A 277 10.96 3.15 17.76
C LEU A 277 9.66 3.86 17.32
N LYS A 278 8.51 3.44 17.87
CA LYS A 278 7.21 4.11 17.60
C LYS A 278 7.24 5.60 17.98
N GLN A 279 7.86 5.95 19.10
CA GLN A 279 8.01 7.36 19.52
C GLN A 279 8.98 8.12 18.60
N ASN A 280 10.07 7.52 18.16
CA ASN A 280 11.03 8.15 17.28
C ASN A 280 10.48 8.38 15.87
N ILE A 281 9.67 7.45 15.35
CA ILE A 281 8.93 7.63 14.09
C ILE A 281 7.90 8.77 14.18
N ARG A 282 7.33 9.02 15.38
CA ARG A 282 6.31 10.05 15.60
C ARG A 282 6.89 11.48 15.67
N LYS A 283 8.15 11.65 16.07
CA LYS A 283 8.83 12.96 16.19
C LYS A 283 9.08 13.60 14.84
#